data_d6df0873c4405741379f836b09e61018
#
_entry.id   d6df0873c4405741379f836b09e61018
#
_cell.length_a   1.000
_cell.length_b   1.000
_cell.length_c   1.000
_cell.angle_alpha   90.00
_cell.angle_beta   90.00
_cell.angle_gamma   90.00
#
_symmetry.space_group_name_H-M   'P 1'
#
loop_
_entity.id
_entity.type
_entity.pdbx_description
1 polymer ?
#
loop_
_entity_poly.entity_id
_entity_poly.type
_entity_poly.pdbx_seq_one_letter_code
_entity_poly.pdbx_strand_id
1 'polypeptide(L)'
;MKKRFLGELISEAIAVFIIIAFGDSVAAMLILYDPSPYLNSYWGVAMCWGLGVTMAIYATGSVTGTHANPAVTLALALFRHFSWKKVVPYWVAQVIGGAIGALVVYLLFQPVIDHFNDVHNLTRDAGGAAGVFFTSPGLSITPMHAFMDEIILTALLVSGIFAITEHFNEVAPSANMGALMIGLLVALIGASMGYLEGWAINPARDLGPRIFAFLGGWGSSAFPGVDNYWWIPVAGPLLGGVVGSAVYQWLVFPFLPARERELKKALQKKASKTSVNQLNDIQNIAKADELGAIK
;
A
#
# COMPACT_ATOMS: atom_id res chain seq x y z
N MET A 1 26.19 -1.25 3.92
CA MET A 1 25.06 -0.40 3.47
C MET A 1 24.46 -0.88 2.14
N LYS A 2 25.25 -1.01 1.04
CA LYS A 2 24.72 -1.42 -0.29
C LYS A 2 23.98 -2.77 -0.26
N LYS A 3 24.51 -3.80 0.41
CA LYS A 3 23.90 -5.15 0.50
C LYS A 3 22.53 -5.14 1.20
N ARG A 4 22.38 -4.35 2.27
CA ARG A 4 21.11 -4.21 2.98
C ARG A 4 20.06 -3.52 2.11
N PHE A 5 20.42 -2.46 1.40
CA PHE A 5 19.50 -1.74 0.52
C PHE A 5 19.04 -2.61 -0.64
N LEU A 6 19.92 -3.40 -1.25
CA LEU A 6 19.53 -4.37 -2.29
C LEU A 6 18.52 -5.39 -1.72
N GLY A 7 18.73 -5.88 -0.49
CA GLY A 7 17.79 -6.77 0.18
C GLY A 7 16.42 -6.13 0.39
N GLU A 8 16.38 -4.83 0.71
CA GLU A 8 15.12 -4.08 0.80
C GLU A 8 14.39 -4.05 -0.55
N LEU A 9 15.07 -3.75 -1.66
CA LEU A 9 14.46 -3.71 -3.00
C LEU A 9 13.94 -5.08 -3.45
N ILE A 10 14.72 -6.14 -3.20
CA ILE A 10 14.28 -7.51 -3.48
C ILE A 10 13.03 -7.86 -2.67
N SER A 11 12.98 -7.49 -1.40
CA SER A 11 11.82 -7.73 -0.53
C SER A 11 10.57 -7.00 -1.01
N GLU A 12 10.69 -5.75 -1.46
CA GLU A 12 9.57 -5.00 -2.03
C GLU A 12 9.07 -5.63 -3.34
N ALA A 13 9.99 -6.08 -4.21
CA ALA A 13 9.62 -6.80 -5.43
C ALA A 13 8.90 -8.13 -5.11
N ILE A 14 9.43 -8.92 -4.15
CA ILE A 14 8.79 -10.17 -3.70
C ILE A 14 7.41 -9.89 -3.10
N ALA A 15 7.24 -8.82 -2.35
CA ALA A 15 5.95 -8.48 -1.75
C ALA A 15 4.88 -8.24 -2.83
N VAL A 16 5.16 -7.43 -3.83
CA VAL A 16 4.19 -7.19 -4.93
C VAL A 16 4.03 -8.44 -5.80
N PHE A 17 5.10 -9.20 -6.05
CA PHE A 17 5.00 -10.49 -6.71
C PHE A 17 3.98 -11.41 -6.03
N ILE A 18 4.04 -11.56 -4.69
CA ILE A 18 3.09 -12.39 -3.92
C ILE A 18 1.66 -11.87 -4.09
N ILE A 19 1.46 -10.56 -3.96
CA ILE A 19 0.13 -9.93 -4.11
C ILE A 19 -0.45 -10.26 -5.49
N ILE A 20 0.34 -10.09 -6.55
CA ILE A 20 -0.11 -10.32 -7.92
C ILE A 20 -0.29 -11.81 -8.22
N ALA A 21 0.61 -12.66 -7.73
CA ALA A 21 0.48 -14.11 -7.95
C ALA A 21 -0.86 -14.65 -7.44
N PHE A 22 -1.35 -14.21 -6.28
CA PHE A 22 -2.66 -14.62 -5.76
C PHE A 22 -3.79 -13.79 -6.34
N GLY A 23 -3.61 -12.48 -6.47
CA GLY A 23 -4.65 -11.56 -6.91
C GLY A 23 -5.04 -11.75 -8.37
N ASP A 24 -4.08 -11.76 -9.29
CA ASP A 24 -4.38 -11.99 -10.71
C ASP A 24 -4.81 -13.45 -10.96
N SER A 25 -4.32 -14.42 -10.15
CA SER A 25 -4.82 -15.81 -10.26
C SER A 25 -6.29 -15.91 -9.89
N VAL A 26 -6.76 -15.25 -8.82
CA VAL A 26 -8.18 -15.27 -8.50
C VAL A 26 -9.01 -14.48 -9.52
N ALA A 27 -8.46 -13.42 -10.13
CA ALA A 27 -9.08 -12.74 -11.24
C ALA A 27 -9.20 -13.66 -12.48
N ALA A 28 -8.18 -14.44 -12.78
CA ALA A 28 -8.24 -15.47 -13.82
C ALA A 28 -9.34 -16.51 -13.53
N MET A 29 -9.45 -16.99 -12.29
CA MET A 29 -10.50 -17.91 -11.88
C MET A 29 -11.91 -17.31 -11.96
N LEU A 30 -12.03 -15.98 -11.75
CA LEU A 30 -13.31 -15.27 -11.88
C LEU A 30 -13.72 -15.11 -13.33
N ILE A 31 -12.78 -14.74 -14.20
CA ILE A 31 -13.05 -14.25 -15.56
C ILE A 31 -13.05 -15.36 -16.61
N LEU A 32 -12.09 -16.30 -16.51
CA LEU A 32 -11.81 -17.22 -17.60
C LEU A 32 -12.69 -18.49 -17.62
N TYR A 33 -13.45 -18.74 -16.57
CA TYR A 33 -14.28 -19.95 -16.44
C TYR A 33 -15.77 -19.61 -16.53
N ASP A 34 -16.54 -20.45 -17.24
CA ASP A 34 -18.00 -20.39 -17.31
C ASP A 34 -18.58 -21.77 -17.03
N PRO A 35 -19.30 -21.99 -15.91
CA PRO A 35 -19.54 -21.02 -14.85
C PRO A 35 -18.26 -20.71 -14.05
N SER A 36 -18.10 -19.46 -13.63
CA SER A 36 -17.00 -19.06 -12.74
C SER A 36 -17.16 -19.74 -11.37
N PRO A 37 -16.07 -20.27 -10.77
CA PRO A 37 -16.10 -20.78 -9.39
C PRO A 37 -16.43 -19.69 -8.35
N TYR A 38 -16.39 -18.41 -8.76
CA TYR A 38 -16.73 -17.26 -7.90
C TYR A 38 -18.02 -16.56 -8.34
N LEU A 39 -18.86 -17.17 -9.20
CA LEU A 39 -20.07 -16.56 -9.77
C LEU A 39 -20.96 -15.87 -8.73
N ASN A 40 -21.10 -16.44 -7.54
CA ASN A 40 -21.93 -15.92 -6.45
C ASN A 40 -21.11 -15.56 -5.20
N SER A 41 -19.81 -15.39 -5.32
CA SER A 41 -18.90 -15.21 -4.19
C SER A 41 -17.79 -14.18 -4.48
N TYR A 42 -18.18 -12.96 -4.81
CA TYR A 42 -17.21 -11.86 -5.00
C TYR A 42 -16.40 -11.58 -3.72
N TRP A 43 -16.99 -11.87 -2.56
CA TRP A 43 -16.26 -11.89 -1.29
C TRP A 43 -15.05 -12.81 -1.32
N GLY A 44 -15.14 -13.98 -1.94
CA GLY A 44 -14.02 -14.91 -2.09
C GLY A 44 -12.87 -14.29 -2.90
N VAL A 45 -13.20 -13.55 -3.97
CA VAL A 45 -12.20 -12.82 -4.77
C VAL A 45 -11.49 -11.77 -3.92
N ALA A 46 -12.28 -10.95 -3.21
CA ALA A 46 -11.73 -9.90 -2.34
C ALA A 46 -10.86 -10.48 -1.22
N MET A 47 -11.27 -11.61 -0.62
CA MET A 47 -10.48 -12.31 0.40
C MET A 47 -9.15 -12.84 -0.15
N CYS A 48 -9.10 -13.38 -1.37
CA CYS A 48 -7.84 -13.83 -1.96
C CYS A 48 -6.86 -12.67 -2.15
N TRP A 49 -7.32 -11.52 -2.64
CA TRP A 49 -6.50 -10.32 -2.72
C TRP A 49 -5.99 -9.88 -1.35
N GLY A 50 -6.86 -9.81 -0.35
CA GLY A 50 -6.50 -9.40 1.01
C GLY A 50 -5.52 -10.36 1.67
N LEU A 51 -5.75 -11.67 1.55
CA LEU A 51 -4.83 -12.69 2.08
C LEU A 51 -3.49 -12.69 1.34
N GLY A 52 -3.47 -12.38 0.04
CA GLY A 52 -2.23 -12.15 -0.72
C GLY A 52 -1.40 -11.01 -0.10
N VAL A 53 -2.05 -9.89 0.27
CA VAL A 53 -1.39 -8.80 1.01
C VAL A 53 -0.90 -9.26 2.37
N THR A 54 -1.71 -10.00 3.12
CA THR A 54 -1.30 -10.58 4.42
C THR A 54 -0.03 -11.40 4.29
N MET A 55 0.01 -12.32 3.32
CA MET A 55 1.16 -13.20 3.08
C MET A 55 2.40 -12.42 2.64
N ALA A 56 2.23 -11.39 1.81
CA ALA A 56 3.31 -10.49 1.42
C ALA A 56 3.94 -9.81 2.64
N ILE A 57 3.11 -9.28 3.55
CA ILE A 57 3.59 -8.62 4.77
C ILE A 57 4.31 -9.61 5.69
N TYR A 58 3.77 -10.81 5.91
CA TYR A 58 4.45 -11.81 6.74
C TYR A 58 5.78 -12.27 6.12
N ALA A 59 5.86 -12.37 4.79
CA ALA A 59 7.09 -12.81 4.11
C ALA A 59 8.21 -11.76 4.14
N THR A 60 7.88 -10.47 4.03
CA THR A 60 8.86 -9.41 3.78
C THR A 60 8.92 -8.32 4.85
N GLY A 61 7.97 -8.30 5.78
CA GLY A 61 7.80 -7.24 6.77
C GLY A 61 9.00 -7.02 7.67
N SER A 62 9.70 -8.07 8.05
CA SER A 62 10.91 -7.96 8.88
C SER A 62 12.08 -7.25 8.18
N VAL A 63 12.06 -7.13 6.86
CA VAL A 63 13.13 -6.50 6.07
C VAL A 63 12.84 -5.03 5.77
N THR A 64 11.62 -4.73 5.32
CA THR A 64 11.26 -3.38 4.81
C THR A 64 10.11 -2.74 5.56
N GLY A 65 9.37 -3.48 6.38
CA GLY A 65 8.04 -3.11 6.85
C GLY A 65 6.95 -3.37 5.82
N THR A 66 7.30 -3.86 4.65
CA THR A 66 6.46 -4.15 3.48
C THR A 66 5.58 -2.97 3.08
N HIS A 67 6.13 -2.09 2.26
CA HIS A 67 5.29 -1.06 1.62
C HIS A 67 4.42 -1.69 0.53
N ALA A 68 5.04 -2.48 -0.36
CA ALA A 68 4.41 -3.22 -1.48
C ALA A 68 3.44 -2.38 -2.34
N ASN A 69 3.53 -1.04 -2.23
CA ASN A 69 2.60 -0.09 -2.83
C ASN A 69 3.26 1.28 -2.93
N PRO A 70 3.37 1.88 -4.13
CA PRO A 70 3.89 3.23 -4.31
C PRO A 70 3.14 4.31 -3.51
N ALA A 71 1.82 4.21 -3.36
CA ALA A 71 1.03 5.16 -2.59
C ALA A 71 1.35 5.08 -1.08
N VAL A 72 1.52 3.87 -0.53
CA VAL A 72 1.97 3.65 0.84
C VAL A 72 3.39 4.17 1.04
N THR A 73 4.29 3.91 0.08
CA THR A 73 5.68 4.41 0.11
C THR A 73 5.73 5.92 0.18
N LEU A 74 4.92 6.61 -0.65
CA LEU A 74 4.79 8.06 -0.66
C LEU A 74 4.24 8.59 0.67
N ALA A 75 3.17 8.00 1.18
CA ALA A 75 2.54 8.36 2.45
C ALA A 75 3.53 8.27 3.63
N LEU A 76 4.32 7.19 3.69
CA LEU A 76 5.35 7.00 4.71
C LEU A 76 6.50 8.00 4.57
N ALA A 77 6.86 8.41 3.35
CA ALA A 77 7.87 9.45 3.14
C ALA A 77 7.37 10.83 3.62
N LEU A 78 6.11 11.15 3.38
CA LEU A 78 5.50 12.42 3.79
C LEU A 78 5.27 12.51 5.31
N PHE A 79 4.80 11.43 5.95
CA PHE A 79 4.25 11.50 7.31
C PHE A 79 4.97 10.62 8.34
N ARG A 80 5.87 9.72 7.93
CA ARG A 80 6.56 8.77 8.82
C ARG A 80 8.09 8.76 8.64
N HIS A 81 8.66 9.83 8.08
CA HIS A 81 10.10 10.02 7.92
C HIS A 81 10.82 8.93 7.11
N PHE A 82 10.11 8.23 6.21
CA PHE A 82 10.77 7.33 5.28
C PHE A 82 11.67 8.14 4.32
N SER A 83 12.84 7.61 4.00
CA SER A 83 13.84 8.34 3.21
C SER A 83 13.39 8.58 1.77
N TRP A 84 13.30 9.83 1.35
CA TRP A 84 12.98 10.22 -0.01
C TRP A 84 13.90 9.61 -1.08
N LYS A 85 15.18 9.36 -0.73
CA LYS A 85 16.14 8.71 -1.63
C LYS A 85 15.77 7.26 -1.96
N LYS A 86 14.92 6.64 -1.16
CA LYS A 86 14.44 5.26 -1.35
C LYS A 86 13.09 5.19 -2.08
N VAL A 87 12.34 6.28 -2.21
CA VAL A 87 10.98 6.27 -2.77
C VAL A 87 10.98 5.72 -4.19
N VAL A 88 11.71 6.34 -5.11
CA VAL A 88 11.76 5.91 -6.52
C VAL A 88 12.34 4.50 -6.68
N PRO A 89 13.45 4.12 -6.03
CA PRO A 89 13.93 2.74 -6.07
C PRO A 89 12.91 1.70 -5.59
N TYR A 90 12.12 2.00 -4.53
CA TYR A 90 11.04 1.12 -4.06
C TYR A 90 9.95 0.99 -5.12
N TRP A 91 9.49 2.09 -5.70
CA TRP A 91 8.49 2.08 -6.77
C TRP A 91 8.89 1.20 -7.94
N VAL A 92 10.16 1.33 -8.39
CA VAL A 92 10.70 0.51 -9.50
C VAL A 92 10.72 -0.97 -9.10
N ALA A 93 11.20 -1.30 -7.90
CA ALA A 93 11.23 -2.69 -7.41
C ALA A 93 9.82 -3.29 -7.32
N GLN A 94 8.85 -2.52 -6.81
CA GLN A 94 7.45 -2.92 -6.68
C GLN A 94 6.81 -3.18 -8.06
N VAL A 95 7.02 -2.30 -9.03
CA VAL A 95 6.51 -2.49 -10.41
C VAL A 95 7.13 -3.72 -11.09
N ILE A 96 8.44 -3.94 -10.93
CA ILE A 96 9.11 -5.14 -11.44
C ILE A 96 8.52 -6.39 -10.80
N GLY A 97 8.31 -6.39 -9.49
CA GLY A 97 7.66 -7.51 -8.77
C GLY A 97 6.26 -7.82 -9.32
N GLY A 98 5.47 -6.78 -9.59
CA GLY A 98 4.14 -6.92 -10.21
C GLY A 98 4.20 -7.52 -11.62
N ALA A 99 5.12 -7.07 -12.47
CA ALA A 99 5.28 -7.60 -13.81
C ALA A 99 5.72 -9.09 -13.80
N ILE A 100 6.62 -9.46 -12.89
CA ILE A 100 7.04 -10.87 -12.72
C ILE A 100 5.87 -11.72 -12.19
N GLY A 101 5.06 -11.18 -11.26
CA GLY A 101 3.85 -11.85 -10.78
C GLY A 101 2.87 -12.15 -11.91
N ALA A 102 2.58 -11.17 -12.75
CA ALA A 102 1.72 -11.32 -13.92
C ALA A 102 2.27 -12.35 -14.94
N LEU A 103 3.58 -12.35 -15.17
CA LEU A 103 4.23 -13.38 -16.00
C LEU A 103 3.96 -14.79 -15.44
N VAL A 104 4.09 -14.99 -14.13
CA VAL A 104 3.86 -16.30 -13.51
C VAL A 104 2.38 -16.69 -13.63
N VAL A 105 1.45 -15.77 -13.40
CA VAL A 105 0.02 -16.02 -13.61
C VAL A 105 -0.28 -16.38 -15.06
N TYR A 106 0.30 -15.64 -16.02
CA TYR A 106 0.17 -15.97 -17.43
C TYR A 106 0.67 -17.39 -17.74
N LEU A 107 1.85 -17.78 -17.25
CA LEU A 107 2.39 -19.13 -17.49
C LEU A 107 1.50 -20.24 -16.91
N LEU A 108 0.82 -19.99 -15.79
CA LEU A 108 -0.11 -20.93 -15.19
C LEU A 108 -1.44 -21.03 -15.95
N PHE A 109 -1.97 -19.91 -16.45
CA PHE A 109 -3.31 -19.84 -17.02
C PHE A 109 -3.33 -19.70 -18.55
N GLN A 110 -2.16 -19.68 -19.22
CA GLN A 110 -2.09 -19.47 -20.68
C GLN A 110 -3.07 -20.34 -21.49
N PRO A 111 -3.18 -21.66 -21.28
CA PRO A 111 -4.11 -22.47 -22.07
C PRO A 111 -5.57 -22.04 -21.88
N VAL A 112 -5.93 -21.59 -20.66
CA VAL A 112 -7.30 -21.13 -20.36
C VAL A 112 -7.55 -19.74 -20.92
N ILE A 113 -6.54 -18.86 -20.90
CA ILE A 113 -6.59 -17.53 -21.55
C ILE A 113 -6.81 -17.68 -23.05
N ASP A 114 -6.05 -18.57 -23.70
CA ASP A 114 -6.16 -18.79 -25.14
C ASP A 114 -7.53 -19.39 -25.48
N HIS A 115 -7.99 -20.39 -24.73
CA HIS A 115 -9.35 -20.96 -24.89
C HIS A 115 -10.46 -19.93 -24.68
N PHE A 116 -10.38 -19.09 -23.63
CA PHE A 116 -11.35 -18.01 -23.39
C PHE A 116 -11.42 -17.06 -24.58
N ASN A 117 -10.28 -16.65 -25.11
CA ASN A 117 -10.21 -15.74 -26.25
C ASN A 117 -10.82 -16.38 -27.51
N ASP A 118 -10.53 -17.64 -27.78
CA ASP A 118 -11.06 -18.39 -28.92
C ASP A 118 -12.59 -18.49 -28.84
N VAL A 119 -13.13 -18.90 -27.69
CA VAL A 119 -14.59 -19.05 -27.49
C VAL A 119 -15.34 -17.72 -27.66
N HIS A 120 -14.73 -16.62 -27.21
CA HIS A 120 -15.35 -15.29 -27.29
C HIS A 120 -15.00 -14.54 -28.58
N ASN A 121 -14.21 -15.14 -29.48
CA ASN A 121 -13.68 -14.51 -30.70
C ASN A 121 -12.95 -13.17 -30.42
N LEU A 122 -12.16 -13.14 -29.36
CA LEU A 122 -11.38 -11.98 -28.94
C LEU A 122 -9.90 -12.20 -29.23
N THR A 123 -9.21 -11.11 -29.62
CA THR A 123 -7.76 -11.05 -29.63
C THR A 123 -7.26 -10.36 -28.35
N ARG A 124 -6.01 -10.58 -28.00
CA ARG A 124 -5.39 -9.89 -26.84
C ARG A 124 -5.44 -8.38 -27.01
N ASP A 125 -5.11 -7.86 -28.18
CA ASP A 125 -5.14 -6.42 -28.49
C ASP A 125 -6.55 -5.82 -28.41
N ALA A 126 -7.58 -6.62 -28.70
CA ALA A 126 -8.98 -6.26 -28.50
C ALA A 126 -9.48 -6.42 -27.06
N GLY A 127 -8.60 -6.68 -26.11
CA GLY A 127 -8.91 -6.78 -24.69
C GLY A 127 -9.24 -8.19 -24.18
N GLY A 128 -9.05 -9.23 -25.01
CA GLY A 128 -9.32 -10.61 -24.59
C GLY A 128 -8.56 -10.99 -23.32
N ALA A 129 -9.27 -11.41 -22.27
CA ALA A 129 -8.75 -11.77 -20.96
C ALA A 129 -7.91 -10.67 -20.25
N ALA A 130 -7.96 -9.41 -20.69
CA ALA A 130 -7.17 -8.31 -20.12
C ALA A 130 -7.44 -8.07 -18.64
N GLY A 131 -8.70 -8.23 -18.20
CA GLY A 131 -9.11 -8.05 -16.81
C GLY A 131 -8.47 -8.99 -15.80
N VAL A 132 -7.72 -10.02 -16.26
CA VAL A 132 -6.89 -10.85 -15.40
C VAL A 132 -5.75 -10.05 -14.80
N PHE A 133 -5.16 -9.13 -15.56
CA PHE A 133 -3.90 -8.48 -15.23
C PHE A 133 -4.05 -7.05 -14.69
N PHE A 134 -5.00 -6.29 -15.18
CA PHE A 134 -5.11 -4.88 -14.82
C PHE A 134 -6.56 -4.41 -14.74
N THR A 135 -6.75 -3.32 -14.04
CA THR A 135 -8.06 -2.72 -13.80
C THR A 135 -8.54 -1.90 -15.00
N SER A 136 -9.85 -1.75 -15.11
CA SER A 136 -10.51 -0.90 -16.11
C SER A 136 -11.86 -0.41 -15.57
N PRO A 137 -12.42 0.69 -16.11
CA PRO A 137 -13.71 1.19 -15.66
C PRO A 137 -14.79 0.12 -15.78
N GLY A 138 -15.58 -0.05 -14.72
CA GLY A 138 -16.76 -0.89 -14.73
C GLY A 138 -17.91 -0.30 -15.55
N LEU A 139 -19.01 -1.04 -15.63
CA LEU A 139 -20.19 -0.60 -16.36
C LEU A 139 -20.69 0.75 -15.80
N SER A 140 -20.89 1.71 -16.68
CA SER A 140 -21.36 3.08 -16.36
C SER A 140 -20.38 3.93 -15.51
N ILE A 141 -19.16 3.48 -15.30
CA ILE A 141 -18.12 4.25 -14.61
C ILE A 141 -17.32 5.08 -15.63
N THR A 142 -17.37 6.39 -15.48
CA THR A 142 -16.55 7.29 -16.31
C THR A 142 -15.12 7.37 -15.77
N PRO A 143 -14.13 7.75 -16.60
CA PRO A 143 -12.75 7.92 -16.11
C PRO A 143 -12.64 8.86 -14.91
N MET A 144 -13.46 9.92 -14.85
CA MET A 144 -13.47 10.83 -13.70
C MET A 144 -14.02 10.18 -12.43
N HIS A 145 -15.08 9.36 -12.54
CA HIS A 145 -15.57 8.58 -11.40
C HIS A 145 -14.53 7.59 -10.94
N ALA A 146 -13.91 6.81 -11.83
CA ALA A 146 -12.85 5.89 -11.50
C ALA A 146 -11.65 6.57 -10.82
N PHE A 147 -11.28 7.78 -11.26
CA PHE A 147 -10.23 8.55 -10.60
C PHE A 147 -10.60 8.96 -9.17
N MET A 148 -11.85 9.39 -8.95
CA MET A 148 -12.36 9.69 -7.61
C MET A 148 -12.44 8.44 -6.73
N ASP A 149 -12.87 7.31 -7.29
CA ASP A 149 -12.93 6.03 -6.59
C ASP A 149 -11.54 5.63 -6.11
N GLU A 150 -10.54 5.62 -6.97
CA GLU A 150 -9.16 5.29 -6.61
C GLU A 150 -8.59 6.21 -5.51
N ILE A 151 -8.93 7.51 -5.53
CA ILE A 151 -8.55 8.44 -4.46
C ILE A 151 -9.20 8.03 -3.13
N ILE A 152 -10.50 7.78 -3.13
CA ILE A 152 -11.26 7.46 -1.91
C ILE A 152 -10.83 6.11 -1.35
N LEU A 153 -10.77 5.07 -2.19
CA LEU A 153 -10.41 3.72 -1.77
C LEU A 153 -8.99 3.66 -1.21
N THR A 154 -8.04 4.35 -1.85
CA THR A 154 -6.66 4.41 -1.35
C THR A 154 -6.54 5.27 -0.10
N ALA A 155 -7.34 6.32 0.03
CA ALA A 155 -7.38 7.11 1.27
C ALA A 155 -7.87 6.26 2.45
N LEU A 156 -8.91 5.45 2.26
CA LEU A 156 -9.38 4.49 3.27
C LEU A 156 -8.30 3.45 3.62
N LEU A 157 -7.63 2.90 2.60
CA LEU A 157 -6.53 1.95 2.80
C LEU A 157 -5.41 2.56 3.66
N VAL A 158 -4.88 3.71 3.26
CA VAL A 158 -3.70 4.30 3.91
C VAL A 158 -4.05 4.84 5.30
N SER A 159 -5.24 5.43 5.49
CA SER A 159 -5.72 5.79 6.84
C SER A 159 -5.79 4.58 7.75
N GLY A 160 -6.34 3.46 7.27
CA GLY A 160 -6.44 2.21 8.01
C GLY A 160 -5.07 1.61 8.33
N ILE A 161 -4.13 1.60 7.37
CA ILE A 161 -2.75 1.16 7.61
C ILE A 161 -2.11 2.01 8.72
N PHE A 162 -2.25 3.33 8.67
CA PHE A 162 -1.72 4.22 9.71
C PHE A 162 -2.34 3.92 11.08
N ALA A 163 -3.65 3.68 11.15
CA ALA A 163 -4.33 3.31 12.39
C ALA A 163 -3.86 1.96 12.95
N ILE A 164 -3.75 0.95 12.08
CA ILE A 164 -3.34 -0.42 12.45
C ILE A 164 -1.88 -0.46 12.91
N THR A 165 -1.02 0.38 12.34
CA THR A 165 0.43 0.39 12.64
C THR A 165 0.85 1.48 13.62
N GLU A 166 -0.10 2.28 14.13
CA GLU A 166 0.19 3.39 15.02
C GLU A 166 0.53 2.92 16.43
N HIS A 167 1.74 3.24 16.88
CA HIS A 167 2.24 2.87 18.21
C HIS A 167 1.40 3.44 19.37
N PHE A 168 0.84 4.65 19.20
CA PHE A 168 0.00 5.28 20.22
C PHE A 168 -1.46 4.84 20.19
N ASN A 169 -1.84 3.99 19.26
CA ASN A 169 -3.19 3.44 19.18
C ASN A 169 -3.30 2.20 20.07
N GLU A 170 -3.86 2.36 21.27
CA GLU A 170 -4.00 1.29 22.27
C GLU A 170 -4.93 0.15 21.85
N VAL A 171 -5.73 0.35 20.81
CA VAL A 171 -6.59 -0.69 20.21
C VAL A 171 -6.01 -1.26 18.92
N ALA A 172 -4.79 -0.86 18.54
CA ALA A 172 -4.11 -1.46 17.40
C ALA A 172 -3.89 -2.97 17.63
N PRO A 173 -3.95 -3.80 16.59
CA PRO A 173 -3.79 -5.24 16.73
C PRO A 173 -2.39 -5.57 17.26
N SER A 174 -2.35 -6.46 18.26
CA SER A 174 -1.13 -6.98 18.87
C SER A 174 -0.73 -8.35 18.30
N ALA A 175 0.34 -8.95 18.81
CA ALA A 175 0.78 -10.31 18.47
C ALA A 175 0.95 -10.54 16.95
N ASN A 176 1.50 -9.56 16.24
CA ASN A 176 1.72 -9.59 14.79
C ASN A 176 0.45 -9.71 13.92
N MET A 177 -0.73 -9.46 14.49
CA MET A 177 -1.99 -9.50 13.75
C MET A 177 -2.16 -8.32 12.78
N GLY A 178 -1.30 -7.30 12.85
CA GLY A 178 -1.37 -6.13 11.96
C GLY A 178 -1.38 -6.50 10.48
N ALA A 179 -0.57 -7.49 10.08
CA ALA A 179 -0.54 -7.97 8.70
C ALA A 179 -1.89 -8.53 8.25
N LEU A 180 -2.53 -9.36 9.08
CA LEU A 180 -3.85 -9.92 8.80
C LEU A 180 -4.92 -8.82 8.73
N MET A 181 -4.87 -7.84 9.63
CA MET A 181 -5.83 -6.72 9.65
C MET A 181 -5.69 -5.82 8.41
N ILE A 182 -4.46 -5.59 7.93
CA ILE A 182 -4.24 -4.86 6.67
C ILE A 182 -4.80 -5.65 5.48
N GLY A 183 -4.57 -6.97 5.43
CA GLY A 183 -5.17 -7.80 4.38
C GLY A 183 -6.69 -7.82 4.43
N LEU A 184 -7.30 -7.93 5.62
CA LEU A 184 -8.76 -7.84 5.78
C LEU A 184 -9.30 -6.46 5.39
N LEU A 185 -8.56 -5.38 5.63
CA LEU A 185 -8.93 -4.04 5.15
C LEU A 185 -8.95 -3.99 3.62
N VAL A 186 -7.95 -4.55 2.94
CA VAL A 186 -7.94 -4.68 1.47
C VAL A 186 -9.14 -5.50 0.99
N ALA A 187 -9.42 -6.64 1.63
CA ALA A 187 -10.58 -7.46 1.31
C ALA A 187 -11.91 -6.72 1.54
N LEU A 188 -12.02 -5.95 2.62
CA LEU A 188 -13.20 -5.14 2.92
C LEU A 188 -13.45 -4.07 1.85
N ILE A 189 -12.42 -3.34 1.44
CA ILE A 189 -12.50 -2.34 0.36
C ILE A 189 -12.94 -3.01 -0.95
N GLY A 190 -12.30 -4.13 -1.31
CA GLY A 190 -12.63 -4.88 -2.52
C GLY A 190 -14.06 -5.41 -2.52
N ALA A 191 -14.49 -6.03 -1.42
CA ALA A 191 -15.84 -6.58 -1.30
C ALA A 191 -16.94 -5.52 -1.31
N SER A 192 -16.64 -4.31 -0.80
CA SER A 192 -17.62 -3.23 -0.68
C SER A 192 -17.72 -2.37 -1.94
N MET A 193 -16.60 -2.09 -2.61
CA MET A 193 -16.52 -1.05 -3.65
C MET A 193 -15.70 -1.48 -4.88
N GLY A 194 -15.05 -2.64 -4.84
CA GLY A 194 -14.11 -3.05 -5.87
C GLY A 194 -14.72 -3.31 -7.26
N TYR A 195 -16.03 -3.46 -7.36
CA TYR A 195 -16.69 -3.72 -8.64
C TYR A 195 -16.85 -2.46 -9.52
N LEU A 196 -16.48 -1.28 -8.98
CA LEU A 196 -16.55 -0.02 -9.72
C LEU A 196 -15.52 0.02 -10.86
N GLU A 197 -14.26 -0.39 -10.57
CA GLU A 197 -13.19 -0.38 -11.58
C GLU A 197 -12.13 -1.50 -11.35
N GLY A 198 -12.24 -2.27 -10.27
CA GLY A 198 -11.29 -3.33 -9.91
C GLY A 198 -10.34 -2.95 -8.77
N TRP A 199 -10.61 -1.88 -8.03
CA TRP A 199 -9.88 -1.35 -6.84
C TRP A 199 -8.37 -1.53 -6.93
N ALA A 200 -7.73 -0.83 -7.86
CA ALA A 200 -6.27 -0.91 -7.96
C ALA A 200 -5.60 -0.53 -6.64
N ILE A 201 -5.95 0.61 -6.05
CA ILE A 201 -5.46 1.14 -4.76
C ILE A 201 -3.95 1.05 -4.55
N ASN A 202 -3.22 0.66 -5.60
CA ASN A 202 -1.80 0.38 -5.59
C ASN A 202 -1.24 0.55 -7.01
N PRO A 203 -0.47 1.60 -7.29
CA PRO A 203 0.08 1.79 -8.62
C PRO A 203 0.91 0.61 -9.15
N ALA A 204 1.64 -0.09 -8.30
CA ALA A 204 2.48 -1.22 -8.74
C ALA A 204 1.64 -2.47 -9.03
N ARG A 205 0.50 -2.63 -8.35
CA ARG A 205 -0.45 -3.73 -8.57
C ARG A 205 -1.13 -3.63 -9.94
N ASP A 206 -1.29 -2.43 -10.49
CA ASP A 206 -1.84 -2.24 -11.82
C ASP A 206 -0.74 -2.07 -12.88
N LEU A 207 0.19 -1.13 -12.68
CA LEU A 207 1.19 -0.78 -13.68
C LEU A 207 2.15 -1.94 -14.01
N GLY A 208 2.54 -2.75 -13.02
CA GLY A 208 3.42 -3.89 -13.25
C GLY A 208 2.80 -4.93 -14.21
N PRO A 209 1.64 -5.50 -13.86
CA PRO A 209 0.90 -6.40 -14.74
C PRO A 209 0.49 -5.78 -16.07
N ARG A 210 0.15 -4.49 -16.10
CA ARG A 210 -0.19 -3.76 -17.32
C ARG A 210 0.98 -3.66 -18.29
N ILE A 211 2.21 -3.41 -17.79
CA ILE A 211 3.44 -3.44 -18.59
C ILE A 211 3.67 -4.86 -19.13
N PHE A 212 3.52 -5.89 -18.30
CA PHE A 212 3.60 -7.28 -18.75
C PHE A 212 2.61 -7.56 -19.88
N ALA A 213 1.33 -7.20 -19.69
CA ALA A 213 0.29 -7.42 -20.68
C ALA A 213 0.57 -6.68 -22.00
N PHE A 214 1.04 -5.44 -21.95
CA PHE A 214 1.45 -4.69 -23.13
C PHE A 214 2.51 -5.46 -23.94
N LEU A 215 3.55 -5.95 -23.29
CA LEU A 215 4.61 -6.74 -23.92
C LEU A 215 4.12 -8.13 -24.36
N GLY A 216 3.10 -8.68 -23.69
CA GLY A 216 2.46 -9.96 -23.97
C GLY A 216 1.43 -9.93 -25.09
N GLY A 217 1.26 -8.81 -25.79
CA GLY A 217 0.39 -8.69 -26.97
C GLY A 217 -1.00 -8.08 -26.70
N TRP A 218 -1.27 -7.57 -25.48
CA TRP A 218 -2.49 -6.82 -25.19
C TRP A 218 -2.45 -5.35 -25.67
N GLY A 219 -1.33 -4.88 -26.20
CA GLY A 219 -1.14 -3.65 -26.95
C GLY A 219 -1.99 -2.46 -26.47
N SER A 220 -2.90 -2.02 -27.33
CA SER A 220 -3.78 -0.87 -27.08
C SER A 220 -4.73 -1.05 -25.90
N SER A 221 -5.10 -2.28 -25.54
CA SER A 221 -5.93 -2.56 -24.36
C SER A 221 -5.20 -2.24 -23.06
N ALA A 222 -3.87 -2.43 -23.02
CA ALA A 222 -3.06 -2.08 -21.87
C ALA A 222 -2.70 -0.60 -21.86
N PHE A 223 -2.17 -0.08 -22.97
CA PHE A 223 -1.82 1.33 -23.13
C PHE A 223 -2.28 1.85 -24.51
N PRO A 224 -3.12 2.90 -24.54
CA PRO A 224 -3.57 3.73 -23.42
C PRO A 224 -4.74 3.15 -22.61
N GLY A 225 -5.26 1.96 -22.99
CA GLY A 225 -6.44 1.38 -22.37
C GLY A 225 -7.74 2.10 -22.78
N VAL A 226 -8.87 1.59 -22.28
CA VAL A 226 -10.19 2.19 -22.53
C VAL A 226 -10.19 3.64 -22.01
N ASP A 227 -10.61 4.59 -22.85
CA ASP A 227 -10.73 6.01 -22.50
C ASP A 227 -9.47 6.63 -21.82
N ASN A 228 -8.29 6.17 -22.24
CA ASN A 228 -7.03 6.60 -21.61
C ASN A 228 -6.90 6.24 -20.11
N TYR A 229 -7.47 5.16 -19.67
CA TYR A 229 -7.58 4.80 -18.25
C TYR A 229 -6.22 4.56 -17.53
N TRP A 230 -5.17 4.13 -18.22
CA TRP A 230 -3.90 3.62 -17.66
C TRP A 230 -3.27 4.48 -16.55
N TRP A 231 -3.46 5.79 -16.57
CA TRP A 231 -2.87 6.70 -15.59
C TRP A 231 -3.69 6.81 -14.30
N ILE A 232 -4.98 6.47 -14.36
CA ILE A 232 -5.92 6.58 -13.22
C ILE A 232 -5.47 5.69 -12.05
N PRO A 233 -5.19 4.38 -12.24
CA PRO A 233 -4.72 3.52 -11.16
C PRO A 233 -3.29 3.83 -10.68
N VAL A 234 -2.65 4.83 -11.29
CA VAL A 234 -1.36 5.38 -10.82
C VAL A 234 -1.58 6.66 -10.03
N ALA A 235 -2.19 7.66 -10.64
CA ALA A 235 -2.35 8.99 -10.05
C ALA A 235 -3.41 9.02 -8.93
N GLY A 236 -4.53 8.30 -9.11
CA GLY A 236 -5.59 8.21 -8.11
C GLY A 236 -5.07 7.68 -6.77
N PRO A 237 -4.44 6.49 -6.74
CA PRO A 237 -3.87 5.96 -5.50
C PRO A 237 -2.77 6.83 -4.88
N LEU A 238 -1.89 7.44 -5.68
CA LEU A 238 -0.86 8.34 -5.13
C LEU A 238 -1.50 9.53 -4.40
N LEU A 239 -2.52 10.14 -5.00
CA LEU A 239 -3.25 11.23 -4.35
C LEU A 239 -4.07 10.75 -3.15
N GLY A 240 -4.74 9.60 -3.28
CA GLY A 240 -5.50 8.97 -2.20
C GLY A 240 -4.62 8.62 -0.99
N GLY A 241 -3.41 8.12 -1.22
CA GLY A 241 -2.44 7.86 -0.17
C GLY A 241 -2.05 9.11 0.62
N VAL A 242 -1.86 10.24 -0.08
CA VAL A 242 -1.60 11.54 0.56
C VAL A 242 -2.80 12.00 1.37
N VAL A 243 -4.01 11.94 0.79
CA VAL A 243 -5.26 12.35 1.47
C VAL A 243 -5.50 11.48 2.71
N GLY A 244 -5.43 10.16 2.59
CA GLY A 244 -5.69 9.24 3.70
C GLY A 244 -4.70 9.39 4.84
N SER A 245 -3.41 9.54 4.53
CA SER A 245 -2.39 9.79 5.55
C SER A 245 -2.58 11.13 6.24
N ALA A 246 -2.95 12.18 5.50
CA ALA A 246 -3.26 13.51 6.05
C ALA A 246 -4.48 13.47 6.97
N VAL A 247 -5.56 12.80 6.55
CA VAL A 247 -6.77 12.60 7.37
C VAL A 247 -6.40 11.94 8.69
N TYR A 248 -5.69 10.81 8.67
CA TYR A 248 -5.27 10.17 9.90
C TYR A 248 -4.36 11.06 10.75
N GLN A 249 -3.34 11.66 10.14
CA GLN A 249 -2.33 12.44 10.84
C GLN A 249 -2.88 13.69 11.51
N TRP A 250 -3.88 14.34 10.91
CA TRP A 250 -4.39 15.62 11.43
C TRP A 250 -5.71 15.48 12.18
N LEU A 251 -6.56 14.49 11.85
CA LEU A 251 -7.89 14.38 12.43
C LEU A 251 -8.02 13.25 13.47
N VAL A 252 -7.06 12.30 13.53
CA VAL A 252 -7.11 11.18 14.50
C VAL A 252 -5.90 11.18 15.42
N PHE A 253 -4.70 11.17 14.86
CA PHE A 253 -3.45 11.04 15.60
C PHE A 253 -3.26 12.06 16.74
N PRO A 254 -3.63 13.37 16.61
CA PRO A 254 -3.45 14.33 17.70
C PRO A 254 -4.27 14.01 18.96
N PHE A 255 -5.36 13.28 18.80
CA PHE A 255 -6.33 13.00 19.89
C PHE A 255 -6.12 11.62 20.52
N LEU A 256 -5.06 10.90 20.20
CA LEU A 256 -4.76 9.61 20.80
C LEU A 256 -4.36 9.79 22.28
N PRO A 257 -5.07 9.17 23.27
CA PRO A 257 -4.82 9.39 24.69
C PRO A 257 -3.41 8.99 25.14
N ALA A 258 -2.84 7.92 24.58
CA ALA A 258 -1.49 7.48 24.92
C ALA A 258 -0.43 8.52 24.48
N ARG A 259 -0.61 9.13 23.31
CA ARG A 259 0.25 10.21 22.81
C ARG A 259 0.21 11.43 23.76
N GLU A 260 -0.99 11.82 24.20
CA GLU A 260 -1.16 12.94 25.13
C GLU A 260 -0.46 12.66 26.47
N ARG A 261 -0.58 11.43 27.01
CA ARG A 261 0.09 11.01 28.22
C ARG A 261 1.62 11.07 28.09
N GLU A 262 2.17 10.59 26.99
CA GLU A 262 3.62 10.63 26.75
C GLU A 262 4.13 12.07 26.56
N LEU A 263 3.39 12.93 25.89
CA LEU A 263 3.73 14.34 25.75
C LEU A 263 3.77 15.03 27.13
N LYS A 264 2.76 14.81 27.99
CA LYS A 264 2.72 15.34 29.36
C LYS A 264 3.94 14.89 30.18
N LYS A 265 4.28 13.60 30.14
CA LYS A 265 5.48 13.05 30.82
C LYS A 265 6.78 13.71 30.30
N ALA A 266 6.93 13.87 28.99
CA ALA A 266 8.10 14.50 28.40
C ALA A 266 8.24 15.97 28.84
N LEU A 267 7.15 16.72 28.88
CA LEU A 267 7.13 18.12 29.35
C LEU A 267 7.50 18.20 30.84
N GLN A 268 6.95 17.35 31.70
CA GLN A 268 7.31 17.29 33.12
C GLN A 268 8.80 16.98 33.32
N LYS A 269 9.34 16.00 32.57
CA LYS A 269 10.76 15.66 32.64
C LYS A 269 11.66 16.81 32.19
N LYS A 270 11.25 17.57 31.18
CA LYS A 270 11.98 18.75 30.71
C LYS A 270 11.97 19.86 31.78
N ALA A 271 10.82 20.13 32.38
CA ALA A 271 10.67 21.13 33.43
C ALA A 271 11.53 20.79 34.66
N SER A 272 11.52 19.53 35.10
CA SER A 272 12.35 19.07 36.25
C SER A 272 13.84 19.21 35.98
N LYS A 273 14.32 18.88 34.77
CA LYS A 273 15.72 19.07 34.37
C LYS A 273 16.13 20.53 34.38
N THR A 274 15.27 21.43 33.89
CA THR A 274 15.52 22.88 33.86
C THR A 274 15.65 23.42 35.29
N SER A 275 14.73 23.02 36.18
CA SER A 275 14.76 23.42 37.59
C SER A 275 16.04 22.94 38.33
N VAL A 276 16.45 21.71 38.07
CA VAL A 276 17.72 21.15 38.66
C VAL A 276 18.94 21.92 38.14
N ASN A 277 18.99 22.22 36.83
CA ASN A 277 20.10 22.99 36.26
C ASN A 277 20.17 24.41 36.86
N GLN A 278 19.03 25.08 37.01
CA GLN A 278 18.96 26.41 37.64
C GLN A 278 19.42 26.36 39.11
N LEU A 279 19.03 25.34 39.86
CA LEU A 279 19.49 25.17 41.24
C LEU A 279 21.01 24.94 41.32
N ASN A 280 21.55 24.12 40.42
CA ASN A 280 23.01 23.90 40.36
C ASN A 280 23.76 25.18 39.99
N ASP A 281 23.24 25.99 39.07
CA ASP A 281 23.83 27.27 38.68
C ASP A 281 23.84 28.26 39.86
N ILE A 282 22.74 28.34 40.61
CA ILE A 282 22.64 29.18 41.83
C ILE A 282 23.62 28.70 42.88
N GLN A 283 23.75 27.41 43.13
CA GLN A 283 24.70 26.85 44.08
C GLN A 283 26.15 27.12 43.65
N ASN A 284 26.46 27.07 42.36
CA ASN A 284 27.79 27.37 41.84
C ASN A 284 28.13 28.85 41.99
N ILE A 285 27.15 29.76 41.77
CA ILE A 285 27.31 31.20 42.00
C ILE A 285 27.54 31.46 43.50
N ALA A 286 26.75 30.88 44.40
CA ALA A 286 26.90 31.06 45.82
C ALA A 286 28.27 30.58 46.33
N LYS A 287 28.77 29.44 45.84
CA LYS A 287 30.11 28.96 46.15
C LYS A 287 31.23 29.89 45.64
N ALA A 288 31.04 30.48 44.48
CA ALA A 288 32.01 31.42 43.92
C ALA A 288 32.06 32.74 44.73
N ASP A 289 30.91 33.22 45.21
CA ASP A 289 30.82 34.36 46.08
C ASP A 289 31.49 34.11 47.47
N GLU A 290 31.29 32.92 48.07
CA GLU A 290 31.98 32.54 49.31
C GLU A 290 33.49 32.47 49.13
N LEU A 291 33.97 31.97 47.98
CA LEU A 291 35.42 31.90 47.69
C LEU A 291 36.01 33.26 47.35
N GLY A 292 35.20 34.22 46.82
CA GLY A 292 35.62 35.57 46.56
C GLY A 292 35.66 36.49 47.80
N ALA A 293 34.90 36.13 48.85
CA ALA A 293 34.88 36.87 50.11
C ALA A 293 36.10 36.55 51.01
N ILE A 294 36.97 35.61 50.61
CA ILE A 294 38.19 35.20 51.31
C ILE A 294 39.47 35.84 50.68
N LYS A 295 39.31 36.78 49.77
CA LYS A 295 40.38 37.64 49.25
C LYS A 295 40.09 39.09 49.62
#